data_36aaa0211d88824faf53c441e8efc38e
#
_entry.id   36aaa0211d88824faf53c441e8efc38e
#
_cell.length_a   1.000
_cell.length_b   1.000
_cell.length_c   1.000
_cell.angle_alpha   90.00
_cell.angle_beta   90.00
_cell.angle_gamma   90.00
#
_symmetry.space_group_name_H-M   'P 1'
#
loop_
_entity.id
_entity.type
_entity.pdbx_description
1 polymer ?
#
loop_
_entity_poly.entity_id
_entity_poly.type
_entity_poly.pdbx_seq_one_letter_code
_entity_poly.pdbx_strand_id
1 'polypeptide(L)'
;MIKARGLARRFAARGRTVDAVKGVDLDVAEGELLGFLGPNGAGKTTTLRMLTTLLRPTSGEATVAGCDLRKDPVGVRRRIGYVAQGGGTAPEYKVAEEIELQGMLYGLSKADARRRGATLTEQLDLANLDHRLTKTLSGGQRRRLDIALGLIHDPKLVFFDEPTTGLDPQSRANLWEHIRRLRAEHGVTLFLTTHYLDEADSLCDRILVIDNGEIVAEGSPNSLKSRVSGDGVEIGVPAESVAAAAEIAGRLEGAHEVTCLEDTVRFRVPRGDTAMPELLRALDAADIGMTAMQVHRPTLDDVFLTLTGRTLRDAEERTGEAAEPEEAAHVA
;
A
#
# COMPACT_ATOMS: atom_id res chain seq x y z
N MET A 1 -6.74 -16.36 7.01
CA MET A 1 -5.49 -16.71 6.28
C MET A 1 -4.24 -16.40 7.10
N ILE A 2 -4.14 -15.24 7.75
CA ILE A 2 -3.08 -14.88 8.70
C ILE A 2 -3.72 -14.56 10.06
N LYS A 3 -3.09 -15.00 11.15
CA LYS A 3 -3.41 -14.56 12.52
C LYS A 3 -2.09 -14.32 13.24
N ALA A 4 -1.84 -13.09 13.69
CA ALA A 4 -0.64 -12.71 14.44
C ALA A 4 -1.04 -11.99 15.73
N ARG A 5 -0.32 -12.26 16.82
CA ARG A 5 -0.53 -11.64 18.13
C ARG A 5 0.80 -11.27 18.77
N GLY A 6 0.93 -10.01 19.13
CA GLY A 6 2.12 -9.45 19.77
C GLY A 6 3.39 -9.62 18.95
N LEU A 7 3.28 -9.66 17.61
CA LEU A 7 4.41 -9.92 16.73
C LEU A 7 5.41 -8.77 16.80
N ALA A 8 6.62 -9.02 17.29
CA ALA A 8 7.61 -7.97 17.50
C ALA A 8 8.99 -8.35 16.97
N ARG A 9 9.73 -7.33 16.55
CA ARG A 9 11.13 -7.47 16.16
C ARG A 9 11.99 -6.35 16.69
N ARG A 10 12.99 -6.74 17.46
CA ARG A 10 14.06 -5.89 17.97
C ARG A 10 15.37 -6.27 17.32
N PHE A 11 16.07 -5.27 16.82
CA PHE A 11 17.43 -5.40 16.32
C PHE A 11 18.42 -4.83 17.35
N ALA A 12 19.52 -5.55 17.59
CA ALA A 12 20.61 -5.07 18.41
C ALA A 12 21.84 -4.85 17.51
N ALA A 13 22.34 -3.63 17.45
CA ALA A 13 23.54 -3.28 16.69
C ALA A 13 24.41 -2.30 17.48
N ARG A 14 25.70 -2.63 17.67
CA ARG A 14 26.72 -1.75 18.23
C ARG A 14 26.29 -0.99 19.51
N GLY A 15 25.61 -1.68 20.44
CA GLY A 15 25.20 -1.09 21.73
C GLY A 15 23.89 -0.27 21.67
N ARG A 16 23.22 -0.22 20.52
CA ARG A 16 21.87 0.35 20.37
C ARG A 16 20.87 -0.74 20.07
N THR A 17 19.67 -0.62 20.61
CA THR A 17 18.54 -1.47 20.28
C THR A 17 17.50 -0.66 19.55
N VAL A 18 16.98 -1.22 18.43
CA VAL A 18 15.91 -0.61 17.65
C VAL A 18 14.73 -1.57 17.66
N ASP A 19 13.61 -1.13 18.19
CA ASP A 19 12.34 -1.85 18.12
C ASP A 19 11.66 -1.51 16.79
N ALA A 20 11.96 -2.30 15.76
CA ALA A 20 11.44 -2.07 14.41
C ALA A 20 9.94 -2.45 14.29
N VAL A 21 9.46 -3.39 15.13
CA VAL A 21 8.04 -3.77 15.24
C VAL A 21 7.77 -4.03 16.72
N LYS A 22 6.71 -3.40 17.27
CA LYS A 22 6.47 -3.29 18.71
C LYS A 22 5.22 -4.05 19.18
N GLY A 23 5.02 -5.26 18.69
CA GLY A 23 3.90 -6.09 19.16
C GLY A 23 2.64 -5.93 18.30
N VAL A 24 2.77 -6.10 17.01
CA VAL A 24 1.68 -5.97 16.04
C VAL A 24 0.71 -7.16 16.15
N ASP A 25 -0.59 -6.82 16.27
CA ASP A 25 -1.71 -7.75 16.13
C ASP A 25 -2.34 -7.54 14.76
N LEU A 26 -2.54 -8.62 14.00
CA LEU A 26 -3.24 -8.56 12.72
C LEU A 26 -3.93 -9.87 12.38
N ASP A 27 -5.06 -9.76 11.72
CA ASP A 27 -5.80 -10.88 11.15
C ASP A 27 -6.03 -10.58 9.64
N VAL A 28 -5.89 -11.60 8.80
CA VAL A 28 -6.21 -11.50 7.35
C VAL A 28 -7.16 -12.62 6.99
N ALA A 29 -8.30 -12.27 6.42
CA ALA A 29 -9.28 -13.23 5.96
C ALA A 29 -8.86 -13.92 4.65
N GLU A 30 -9.51 -15.02 4.30
CA GLU A 30 -9.30 -15.65 2.99
C GLU A 30 -9.91 -14.81 1.88
N GLY A 31 -9.20 -14.66 0.76
CA GLY A 31 -9.61 -13.84 -0.38
C GLY A 31 -9.51 -12.33 -0.17
N GLU A 32 -9.06 -11.87 1.00
CA GLU A 32 -8.88 -10.45 1.31
C GLU A 32 -7.61 -9.89 0.65
N LEU A 33 -7.68 -8.64 0.17
CA LEU A 33 -6.52 -7.83 -0.17
C LEU A 33 -6.27 -6.83 0.97
N LEU A 34 -5.32 -7.18 1.83
CA LEU A 34 -4.90 -6.32 2.93
C LEU A 34 -3.73 -5.44 2.53
N GLY A 35 -3.89 -4.12 2.68
CA GLY A 35 -2.82 -3.14 2.56
C GLY A 35 -2.13 -2.87 3.89
N PHE A 36 -0.81 -2.88 3.90
CA PHE A 36 0.01 -2.51 5.05
C PHE A 36 0.73 -1.21 4.71
N LEU A 37 0.11 -0.08 5.07
CA LEU A 37 0.47 1.27 4.65
C LEU A 37 1.31 1.96 5.72
N GLY A 38 2.36 2.66 5.31
CA GLY A 38 3.16 3.50 6.21
C GLY A 38 4.42 4.03 5.55
N PRO A 39 5.12 4.98 6.18
CA PRO A 39 6.35 5.55 5.63
C PRO A 39 7.51 4.55 5.62
N ASN A 40 8.60 4.93 4.99
CA ASN A 40 9.84 4.18 5.03
C ASN A 40 10.33 4.07 6.48
N GLY A 41 10.83 2.90 6.88
CA GLY A 41 11.26 2.65 8.25
C GLY A 41 10.14 2.38 9.27
N ALA A 42 8.85 2.46 8.89
CA ALA A 42 7.73 2.20 9.81
C ALA A 42 7.62 0.75 10.30
N GLY A 43 8.35 -0.19 9.71
CA GLY A 43 8.30 -1.61 10.07
C GLY A 43 7.57 -2.52 9.06
N LYS A 44 7.14 -2.01 7.90
CA LYS A 44 6.41 -2.76 6.86
C LYS A 44 7.14 -4.02 6.41
N THR A 45 8.29 -3.85 5.76
CA THR A 45 9.12 -4.95 5.26
C THR A 45 9.58 -5.87 6.39
N THR A 46 9.87 -5.34 7.59
CA THR A 46 10.22 -6.15 8.76
C THR A 46 9.07 -7.08 9.16
N THR A 47 7.85 -6.56 9.24
CA THR A 47 6.64 -7.36 9.55
C THR A 47 6.41 -8.41 8.47
N LEU A 48 6.48 -8.02 7.20
CA LEU A 48 6.32 -8.94 6.08
C LEU A 48 7.39 -10.03 6.09
N ARG A 49 8.67 -9.71 6.32
CA ARG A 49 9.76 -10.71 6.44
C ARG A 49 9.57 -11.65 7.62
N MET A 50 8.96 -11.22 8.71
CA MET A 50 8.58 -12.12 9.80
C MET A 50 7.48 -13.09 9.36
N LEU A 51 6.40 -12.60 8.76
CA LEU A 51 5.28 -13.43 8.30
C LEU A 51 5.67 -14.42 7.20
N THR A 52 6.64 -14.07 6.36
CA THR A 52 7.20 -14.95 5.30
C THR A 52 8.32 -15.86 5.79
N THR A 53 8.63 -15.88 7.08
CA THR A 53 9.72 -16.66 7.70
C THR A 53 11.13 -16.28 7.30
N LEU A 54 11.33 -15.17 6.58
CA LEU A 54 12.65 -14.65 6.23
C LEU A 54 13.37 -14.01 7.42
N LEU A 55 12.59 -13.60 8.44
CA LEU A 55 13.10 -13.02 9.66
C LEU A 55 12.41 -13.65 10.87
N ARG A 56 13.17 -14.11 11.86
CA ARG A 56 12.58 -14.68 13.08
C ARG A 56 12.05 -13.57 14.00
N PRO A 57 10.81 -13.63 14.48
CA PRO A 57 10.30 -12.68 15.47
C PRO A 57 11.08 -12.76 16.79
N THR A 58 11.26 -11.61 17.45
CA THR A 58 11.81 -11.56 18.81
C THR A 58 10.79 -12.07 19.81
N SER A 59 9.51 -11.66 19.67
CA SER A 59 8.39 -12.10 20.49
C SER A 59 7.11 -12.20 19.67
N GLY A 60 6.03 -12.66 20.30
CA GLY A 60 4.74 -12.86 19.67
C GLY A 60 4.63 -14.19 18.91
N GLU A 61 3.45 -14.45 18.40
CA GLU A 61 3.12 -15.67 17.67
C GLU A 61 2.31 -15.36 16.42
N ALA A 62 2.41 -16.21 15.41
CA ALA A 62 1.57 -16.10 14.22
C ALA A 62 1.32 -17.45 13.57
N THR A 63 0.15 -17.58 12.98
CA THR A 63 -0.22 -18.64 12.06
C THR A 63 -0.41 -18.04 10.67
N VAL A 64 0.27 -18.59 9.66
CA VAL A 64 0.24 -18.13 8.28
C VAL A 64 -0.11 -19.31 7.37
N ALA A 65 -1.14 -19.17 6.56
CA ALA A 65 -1.66 -20.22 5.69
C ALA A 65 -1.87 -21.57 6.41
N GLY A 66 -2.34 -21.50 7.69
CA GLY A 66 -2.60 -22.66 8.52
C GLY A 66 -1.37 -23.29 9.17
N CYS A 67 -0.16 -22.70 9.03
CA CYS A 67 1.07 -23.17 9.64
C CYS A 67 1.55 -22.22 10.74
N ASP A 68 2.04 -22.78 11.86
CA ASP A 68 2.70 -22.00 12.90
C ASP A 68 4.03 -21.45 12.40
N LEU A 69 4.22 -20.13 12.52
CA LEU A 69 5.37 -19.41 12.00
C LEU A 69 6.72 -19.92 12.55
N ARG A 70 6.76 -20.36 13.80
CA ARG A 70 7.98 -20.80 14.48
C ARG A 70 8.19 -22.32 14.42
N LYS A 71 7.09 -23.08 14.45
CA LYS A 71 7.15 -24.55 14.51
C LYS A 71 7.22 -25.19 13.13
N ASP A 72 6.56 -24.57 12.14
CA ASP A 72 6.53 -25.08 10.76
C ASP A 72 6.83 -23.98 9.71
N PRO A 73 8.01 -23.36 9.75
CA PRO A 73 8.39 -22.33 8.76
C PRO A 73 8.49 -22.88 7.33
N VAL A 74 8.78 -24.17 7.18
CA VAL A 74 8.83 -24.82 5.86
C VAL A 74 7.43 -24.97 5.29
N GLY A 75 6.46 -25.37 6.11
CA GLY A 75 5.05 -25.43 5.73
C GLY A 75 4.49 -24.06 5.31
N VAL A 76 4.88 -22.99 6.03
CA VAL A 76 4.54 -21.62 5.62
C VAL A 76 5.08 -21.33 4.21
N ARG A 77 6.40 -21.46 3.99
CA ARG A 77 7.05 -21.15 2.70
C ARG A 77 6.47 -21.93 1.50
N ARG A 78 6.03 -23.16 1.73
CA ARG A 78 5.40 -23.97 0.67
C ARG A 78 4.01 -23.51 0.27
N ARG A 79 3.33 -22.72 1.11
CA ARG A 79 1.93 -22.31 0.93
C ARG A 79 1.75 -20.86 0.57
N ILE A 80 2.82 -20.09 0.61
CA ILE A 80 2.80 -18.66 0.31
C ILE A 80 3.59 -18.34 -0.95
N GLY A 81 3.14 -17.32 -1.70
CA GLY A 81 3.95 -16.62 -2.69
C GLY A 81 4.61 -15.41 -2.05
N TYR A 82 5.81 -15.07 -2.50
CA TYR A 82 6.49 -13.85 -2.06
C TYR A 82 7.12 -13.13 -3.23
N VAL A 83 6.76 -11.87 -3.40
CA VAL A 83 7.30 -10.96 -4.42
C VAL A 83 8.05 -9.84 -3.72
N ALA A 84 9.37 -9.97 -3.70
CA ALA A 84 10.27 -9.03 -3.02
C ALA A 84 10.32 -7.67 -3.73
N GLN A 85 10.65 -6.60 -3.00
CA GLN A 85 10.80 -5.24 -3.53
C GLN A 85 11.86 -5.16 -4.63
N GLY A 86 13.03 -5.76 -4.42
CA GLY A 86 14.17 -5.73 -5.34
C GLY A 86 14.07 -6.70 -6.53
N GLY A 87 12.99 -7.48 -6.63
CA GLY A 87 12.88 -8.58 -7.58
C GLY A 87 13.73 -9.81 -7.19
N GLY A 88 13.64 -10.87 -7.98
CA GLY A 88 14.32 -12.13 -7.72
C GLY A 88 14.86 -12.84 -8.97
N THR A 89 14.75 -12.20 -10.15
CA THR A 89 15.11 -12.82 -11.42
C THR A 89 16.62 -12.77 -11.68
N ALA A 90 17.17 -13.90 -12.13
CA ALA A 90 18.56 -13.97 -12.55
C ALA A 90 18.73 -13.36 -13.96
N PRO A 91 19.67 -12.39 -14.15
CA PRO A 91 19.76 -11.59 -15.36
C PRO A 91 20.10 -12.39 -16.63
N GLU A 92 20.74 -13.53 -16.50
CA GLU A 92 21.25 -14.35 -17.62
C GLU A 92 20.28 -15.47 -18.05
N TYR A 93 19.15 -15.64 -17.35
CA TYR A 93 18.16 -16.65 -17.71
C TYR A 93 17.10 -16.05 -18.66
N LYS A 94 16.50 -16.91 -19.46
CA LYS A 94 15.30 -16.55 -20.24
C LYS A 94 14.06 -16.62 -19.34
N VAL A 95 13.04 -15.85 -19.69
CA VAL A 95 11.77 -15.81 -18.96
C VAL A 95 11.21 -17.22 -18.73
N ALA A 96 11.12 -18.03 -19.78
CA ALA A 96 10.61 -19.40 -19.66
C ALA A 96 11.48 -20.31 -18.78
N GLU A 97 12.81 -20.15 -18.84
CA GLU A 97 13.75 -20.93 -18.04
C GLU A 97 13.63 -20.59 -16.54
N GLU A 98 13.49 -19.30 -16.23
CA GLU A 98 13.32 -18.80 -14.86
C GLU A 98 12.01 -19.34 -14.25
N ILE A 99 10.91 -19.27 -14.99
CA ILE A 99 9.60 -19.76 -14.54
C ILE A 99 9.65 -21.29 -14.34
N GLU A 100 10.24 -22.02 -15.29
CA GLU A 100 10.39 -23.48 -15.19
C GLU A 100 11.21 -23.85 -13.95
N LEU A 101 12.36 -23.21 -13.76
CA LEU A 101 13.25 -23.43 -12.60
C LEU A 101 12.51 -23.16 -11.28
N GLN A 102 11.83 -22.04 -11.18
CA GLN A 102 11.08 -21.67 -9.99
C GLN A 102 9.99 -22.72 -9.67
N GLY A 103 9.22 -23.18 -10.68
CA GLY A 103 8.23 -24.23 -10.50
C GLY A 103 8.84 -25.53 -9.99
N MET A 104 9.99 -25.93 -10.54
CA MET A 104 10.72 -27.12 -10.09
C MET A 104 11.24 -26.99 -8.65
N LEU A 105 11.68 -25.81 -8.23
CA LEU A 105 12.12 -25.54 -6.83
C LEU A 105 10.95 -25.71 -5.84
N TYR A 106 9.72 -25.44 -6.28
CA TYR A 106 8.50 -25.71 -5.49
C TYR A 106 7.98 -27.16 -5.65
N GLY A 107 8.71 -28.03 -6.36
CA GLY A 107 8.39 -29.45 -6.48
C GLY A 107 7.43 -29.82 -7.61
N LEU A 108 7.16 -28.90 -8.55
CA LEU A 108 6.41 -29.21 -9.75
C LEU A 108 7.25 -30.08 -10.70
N SER A 109 6.60 -30.95 -11.48
CA SER A 109 7.27 -31.56 -12.61
C SER A 109 7.62 -30.51 -13.66
N LYS A 110 8.65 -30.76 -14.47
CA LYS A 110 9.05 -29.86 -15.56
C LYS A 110 7.87 -29.58 -16.52
N ALA A 111 7.04 -30.58 -16.82
CA ALA A 111 5.87 -30.44 -17.66
C ALA A 111 4.80 -29.56 -17.02
N ASP A 112 4.56 -29.72 -15.71
CA ASP A 112 3.59 -28.89 -14.97
C ASP A 112 4.08 -27.46 -14.81
N ALA A 113 5.36 -27.26 -14.53
CA ALA A 113 5.97 -25.94 -14.44
C ALA A 113 5.84 -25.16 -15.76
N ARG A 114 6.11 -25.82 -16.89
CA ARG A 114 5.91 -25.24 -18.24
C ARG A 114 4.45 -24.88 -18.52
N ARG A 115 3.52 -25.81 -18.24
CA ARG A 115 2.09 -25.58 -18.46
C ARG A 115 1.57 -24.39 -17.64
N ARG A 116 1.87 -24.38 -16.34
CA ARG A 116 1.48 -23.27 -15.46
C ARG A 116 2.18 -21.96 -15.83
N GLY A 117 3.46 -22.04 -16.20
CA GLY A 117 4.22 -20.90 -16.68
C GLY A 117 3.58 -20.24 -17.89
N ALA A 118 3.18 -21.04 -18.90
CA ALA A 118 2.49 -20.54 -20.08
C ALA A 118 1.18 -19.82 -19.73
N THR A 119 0.38 -20.36 -18.82
CA THR A 119 -0.85 -19.70 -18.34
C THR A 119 -0.54 -18.37 -17.65
N LEU A 120 0.46 -18.34 -16.76
CA LEU A 120 0.82 -17.12 -16.02
C LEU A 120 1.43 -16.04 -16.93
N THR A 121 2.25 -16.43 -17.92
CA THR A 121 2.81 -15.48 -18.89
C THR A 121 1.72 -14.88 -19.77
N GLU A 122 0.69 -15.64 -20.13
CA GLU A 122 -0.47 -15.11 -20.84
C GLU A 122 -1.28 -14.14 -19.97
N GLN A 123 -1.62 -14.50 -18.74
CA GLN A 123 -2.38 -13.67 -17.79
C GLN A 123 -1.66 -12.35 -17.43
N LEU A 124 -0.34 -12.36 -17.48
CA LEU A 124 0.52 -11.22 -17.10
C LEU A 124 1.10 -10.46 -18.32
N ASP A 125 0.58 -10.68 -19.54
CA ASP A 125 1.04 -10.06 -20.80
C ASP A 125 2.55 -10.24 -21.03
N LEU A 126 3.07 -11.45 -20.80
CA LEU A 126 4.46 -11.85 -21.00
C LEU A 126 4.63 -12.93 -22.09
N ALA A 127 3.54 -13.42 -22.69
CA ALA A 127 3.52 -14.58 -23.59
C ALA A 127 4.52 -14.53 -24.77
N ASN A 128 4.84 -13.32 -25.27
CA ASN A 128 5.79 -13.16 -26.36
C ASN A 128 7.24 -12.91 -25.89
N LEU A 129 7.50 -13.06 -24.59
CA LEU A 129 8.79 -12.74 -23.99
C LEU A 129 9.56 -13.98 -23.53
N ASP A 130 9.02 -15.19 -23.73
CA ASP A 130 9.57 -16.46 -23.24
C ASP A 130 11.06 -16.68 -23.58
N HIS A 131 11.48 -16.22 -24.76
CA HIS A 131 12.85 -16.38 -25.25
C HIS A 131 13.80 -15.23 -24.87
N ARG A 132 13.25 -14.15 -24.28
CA ARG A 132 14.05 -12.98 -23.90
C ARG A 132 14.79 -13.23 -22.60
N LEU A 133 16.03 -12.72 -22.53
CA LEU A 133 16.78 -12.67 -21.26
C LEU A 133 16.10 -11.70 -20.31
N THR A 134 16.02 -12.07 -19.03
CA THR A 134 15.35 -11.25 -17.99
C THR A 134 15.95 -9.86 -17.86
N LYS A 135 17.27 -9.69 -18.07
CA LYS A 135 17.95 -8.39 -18.08
C LYS A 135 17.47 -7.44 -19.20
N THR A 136 16.84 -7.96 -20.25
CA THR A 136 16.34 -7.15 -21.40
C THR A 136 14.88 -6.71 -21.22
N LEU A 137 14.25 -7.10 -20.13
CA LEU A 137 12.88 -6.71 -19.82
C LEU A 137 12.82 -5.27 -19.30
N SER A 138 11.73 -4.56 -19.63
CA SER A 138 11.42 -3.29 -18.96
C SER A 138 11.15 -3.52 -17.46
N GLY A 139 11.18 -2.45 -16.65
CA GLY A 139 10.87 -2.54 -15.21
C GLY A 139 9.50 -3.18 -14.95
N GLY A 140 8.46 -2.74 -15.67
CA GLY A 140 7.12 -3.31 -15.55
C GLY A 140 7.03 -4.77 -16.02
N GLN A 141 7.72 -5.15 -17.10
CA GLN A 141 7.78 -6.54 -17.55
C GLN A 141 8.49 -7.43 -16.53
N ARG A 142 9.60 -6.96 -15.96
CA ARG A 142 10.33 -7.69 -14.91
C ARG A 142 9.46 -7.86 -13.67
N ARG A 143 8.74 -6.80 -13.26
CA ARG A 143 7.86 -6.88 -12.11
C ARG A 143 6.71 -7.89 -12.30
N ARG A 144 6.14 -7.96 -13.51
CA ARG A 144 5.14 -8.98 -13.84
C ARG A 144 5.73 -10.40 -13.85
N LEU A 145 6.98 -10.55 -14.25
CA LEU A 145 7.70 -11.83 -14.13
C LEU A 145 7.89 -12.22 -12.67
N ASP A 146 8.30 -11.30 -11.79
CA ASP A 146 8.42 -11.58 -10.35
C ASP A 146 7.10 -12.07 -9.76
N ILE A 147 5.97 -11.51 -10.22
CA ILE A 147 4.62 -11.97 -9.83
C ILE A 147 4.36 -13.39 -10.34
N ALA A 148 4.68 -13.68 -11.61
CA ALA A 148 4.54 -15.03 -12.16
C ALA A 148 5.33 -16.06 -11.33
N LEU A 149 6.56 -15.73 -10.94
CA LEU A 149 7.40 -16.58 -10.10
C LEU A 149 6.79 -16.81 -8.71
N GLY A 150 6.19 -15.78 -8.12
CA GLY A 150 5.50 -15.87 -6.83
C GLY A 150 4.22 -16.71 -6.87
N LEU A 151 3.62 -16.88 -8.06
CA LEU A 151 2.35 -17.60 -8.25
C LEU A 151 2.51 -19.02 -8.83
N ILE A 152 3.69 -19.40 -9.29
CA ILE A 152 3.91 -20.64 -10.07
C ILE A 152 3.45 -21.91 -9.37
N HIS A 153 3.54 -21.98 -8.05
CA HIS A 153 3.15 -23.12 -7.24
C HIS A 153 1.71 -23.06 -6.70
N ASP A 154 0.89 -22.09 -7.21
CA ASP A 154 -0.53 -21.92 -6.87
C ASP A 154 -0.78 -21.64 -5.36
N PRO A 155 -0.12 -20.63 -4.78
CA PRO A 155 -0.31 -20.31 -3.39
C PRO A 155 -1.69 -19.67 -3.15
N LYS A 156 -2.28 -19.93 -1.98
CA LYS A 156 -3.53 -19.26 -1.54
C LYS A 156 -3.30 -17.90 -0.90
N LEU A 157 -2.06 -17.58 -0.58
CA LEU A 157 -1.64 -16.31 0.03
C LEU A 157 -0.38 -15.81 -0.65
N VAL A 158 -0.40 -14.57 -1.14
CA VAL A 158 0.78 -13.92 -1.73
C VAL A 158 1.10 -12.63 -1.00
N PHE A 159 2.37 -12.47 -0.70
CA PHE A 159 2.94 -11.26 -0.12
C PHE A 159 3.61 -10.43 -1.22
N PHE A 160 3.24 -9.17 -1.30
CA PHE A 160 3.87 -8.17 -2.16
C PHE A 160 4.60 -7.14 -1.31
N ASP A 161 5.92 -7.07 -1.45
CA ASP A 161 6.72 -6.04 -0.78
C ASP A 161 6.95 -4.87 -1.75
N GLU A 162 6.18 -3.79 -1.56
CA GLU A 162 6.20 -2.58 -2.37
C GLU A 162 6.23 -2.84 -3.89
N PRO A 163 5.21 -3.49 -4.47
CA PRO A 163 5.27 -4.06 -5.82
C PRO A 163 5.41 -3.02 -6.93
N THR A 164 5.04 -1.77 -6.69
CA THR A 164 5.03 -0.71 -7.71
C THR A 164 6.15 0.30 -7.56
N THR A 165 7.04 0.14 -6.57
CA THR A 165 8.17 1.04 -6.36
C THR A 165 9.08 1.07 -7.58
N GLY A 166 9.44 2.29 -8.04
CA GLY A 166 10.28 2.51 -9.20
C GLY A 166 9.60 2.32 -10.56
N LEU A 167 8.30 2.04 -10.61
CA LEU A 167 7.54 1.99 -11.85
C LEU A 167 6.99 3.37 -12.22
N ASP A 168 6.94 3.64 -13.53
CA ASP A 168 6.22 4.78 -14.06
C ASP A 168 4.71 4.67 -13.82
N PRO A 169 3.93 5.77 -13.87
CA PRO A 169 2.50 5.76 -13.57
C PRO A 169 1.68 4.79 -14.43
N GLN A 170 2.03 4.64 -15.71
CA GLN A 170 1.33 3.73 -16.62
C GLN A 170 1.59 2.26 -16.26
N SER A 171 2.85 1.91 -16.00
CA SER A 171 3.24 0.57 -15.56
C SER A 171 2.62 0.21 -14.23
N ARG A 172 2.48 1.19 -13.30
CA ARG A 172 1.81 1.02 -12.01
C ARG A 172 0.33 0.70 -12.19
N ALA A 173 -0.39 1.50 -12.98
CA ALA A 173 -1.81 1.28 -13.26
C ALA A 173 -2.07 -0.11 -13.90
N ASN A 174 -1.24 -0.49 -14.87
CA ASN A 174 -1.30 -1.82 -15.49
C ASN A 174 -1.07 -2.95 -14.47
N LEU A 175 -0.11 -2.77 -13.55
CA LEU A 175 0.17 -3.77 -12.52
C LEU A 175 -1.01 -3.93 -11.54
N TRP A 176 -1.66 -2.85 -11.16
CA TRP A 176 -2.87 -2.89 -10.33
C TRP A 176 -4.00 -3.69 -11.00
N GLU A 177 -4.18 -3.52 -12.31
CA GLU A 177 -5.17 -4.28 -13.06
C GLU A 177 -4.86 -5.79 -13.09
N HIS A 178 -3.58 -6.15 -13.28
CA HIS A 178 -3.15 -7.55 -13.17
C HIS A 178 -3.40 -8.13 -11.78
N ILE A 179 -3.09 -7.38 -10.71
CA ILE A 179 -3.33 -7.83 -9.33
C ILE A 179 -4.83 -8.07 -9.08
N ARG A 180 -5.70 -7.13 -9.52
CA ARG A 180 -7.16 -7.29 -9.40
C ARG A 180 -7.66 -8.52 -10.16
N ARG A 181 -7.21 -8.71 -11.41
CA ARG A 181 -7.60 -9.83 -12.24
C ARG A 181 -7.16 -11.16 -11.65
N LEU A 182 -5.91 -11.29 -11.23
CA LEU A 182 -5.39 -12.49 -10.58
C LEU A 182 -6.17 -12.85 -9.32
N ARG A 183 -6.50 -11.85 -8.50
CA ARG A 183 -7.33 -12.06 -7.31
C ARG A 183 -8.73 -12.56 -7.68
N ALA A 184 -9.38 -11.95 -8.65
CA ALA A 184 -10.72 -12.33 -9.09
C ALA A 184 -10.78 -13.74 -9.70
N GLU A 185 -9.77 -14.12 -10.49
CA GLU A 185 -9.70 -15.42 -11.17
C GLU A 185 -9.30 -16.58 -10.25
N HIS A 186 -8.37 -16.33 -9.30
CA HIS A 186 -7.79 -17.39 -8.46
C HIS A 186 -8.29 -17.36 -7.00
N GLY A 187 -9.04 -16.34 -6.58
CA GLY A 187 -9.51 -16.20 -5.20
C GLY A 187 -8.37 -16.09 -4.17
N VAL A 188 -7.20 -15.65 -4.62
CA VAL A 188 -5.98 -15.60 -3.80
C VAL A 188 -6.07 -14.47 -2.75
N THR A 189 -5.58 -14.75 -1.55
CA THR A 189 -5.41 -13.75 -0.50
C THR A 189 -4.13 -12.95 -0.76
N LEU A 190 -4.20 -11.64 -0.64
CA LEU A 190 -3.06 -10.77 -0.91
C LEU A 190 -2.72 -9.92 0.31
N PHE A 191 -1.43 -9.87 0.64
CA PHE A 191 -0.86 -8.98 1.66
C PHE A 191 0.12 -8.03 0.95
N LEU A 192 -0.21 -6.75 0.90
CA LEU A 192 0.52 -5.73 0.16
C LEU A 192 1.16 -4.73 1.12
N THR A 193 2.48 -4.56 1.09
CA THR A 193 3.12 -3.40 1.73
C THR A 193 3.25 -2.26 0.73
N THR A 194 2.97 -1.05 1.16
CA THR A 194 3.14 0.14 0.31
C THR A 194 3.33 1.41 1.15
N HIS A 195 3.97 2.39 0.55
CA HIS A 195 3.97 3.78 1.00
C HIS A 195 3.15 4.68 0.05
N TYR A 196 2.61 4.12 -1.04
CA TYR A 196 1.73 4.84 -1.97
C TYR A 196 0.27 4.78 -1.51
N LEU A 197 -0.28 5.95 -1.20
CA LEU A 197 -1.66 6.10 -0.72
C LEU A 197 -2.69 5.74 -1.80
N ASP A 198 -2.42 6.12 -3.05
CA ASP A 198 -3.23 5.80 -4.22
C ASP A 198 -3.29 4.29 -4.51
N GLU A 199 -2.21 3.57 -4.28
CA GLU A 199 -2.17 2.11 -4.37
C GLU A 199 -3.06 1.47 -3.30
N ALA A 200 -2.89 1.87 -2.04
CA ALA A 200 -3.70 1.37 -0.94
C ALA A 200 -5.20 1.69 -1.14
N ASP A 201 -5.53 2.91 -1.57
CA ASP A 201 -6.90 3.34 -1.84
C ASP A 201 -7.56 2.58 -2.99
N SER A 202 -6.79 2.32 -4.06
CA SER A 202 -7.30 1.65 -5.26
C SER A 202 -7.48 0.15 -5.13
N LEU A 203 -6.60 -0.52 -4.39
CA LEU A 203 -6.49 -1.99 -4.41
C LEU A 203 -7.08 -2.65 -3.18
N CYS A 204 -6.91 -2.05 -1.99
CA CYS A 204 -7.13 -2.76 -0.74
C CYS A 204 -8.58 -2.76 -0.28
N ASP A 205 -9.05 -3.91 0.21
CA ASP A 205 -10.34 -4.00 0.90
C ASP A 205 -10.24 -3.38 2.29
N ARG A 206 -9.09 -3.59 2.93
CA ARG A 206 -8.77 -3.08 4.26
C ARG A 206 -7.30 -2.66 4.32
N ILE A 207 -7.03 -1.64 5.09
CA ILE A 207 -5.70 -1.07 5.29
C ILE A 207 -5.38 -1.13 6.78
N LEU A 208 -4.18 -1.58 7.11
CA LEU A 208 -3.53 -1.36 8.39
C LEU A 208 -2.49 -0.26 8.19
N VAL A 209 -2.65 0.84 8.93
CA VAL A 209 -1.68 1.94 8.90
C VAL A 209 -0.67 1.70 10.01
N ILE A 210 0.61 1.57 9.63
CA ILE A 210 1.72 1.39 10.57
C ILE A 210 2.59 2.64 10.62
N ASP A 211 2.92 3.10 11.82
CA ASP A 211 3.91 4.13 12.06
C ASP A 211 4.78 3.76 13.27
N ASN A 212 6.10 3.99 13.17
CA ASN A 212 7.07 3.72 14.23
C ASN A 212 6.96 2.31 14.86
N GLY A 213 6.63 1.29 14.06
CA GLY A 213 6.51 -0.10 14.48
C GLY A 213 5.20 -0.49 15.15
N GLU A 214 4.20 0.38 15.13
CA GLU A 214 2.88 0.17 15.75
C GLU A 214 1.76 0.38 14.72
N ILE A 215 0.66 -0.40 14.82
CA ILE A 215 -0.54 -0.15 14.03
C ILE A 215 -1.30 1.01 14.68
N VAL A 216 -1.44 2.12 13.94
CA VAL A 216 -2.11 3.34 14.39
C VAL A 216 -3.55 3.45 13.93
N ALA A 217 -3.91 2.75 12.85
CA ALA A 217 -5.30 2.67 12.38
C ALA A 217 -5.55 1.41 11.55
N GLU A 218 -6.81 1.03 11.47
CA GLU A 218 -7.30 -0.09 10.67
C GLU A 218 -8.70 0.23 10.15
N GLY A 219 -8.96 -0.13 8.89
CA GLY A 219 -10.29 0.02 8.27
C GLY A 219 -10.25 -0.12 6.76
N SER A 220 -11.42 -0.12 6.12
CA SER A 220 -11.49 0.06 4.66
C SER A 220 -11.02 1.46 4.27
N PRO A 221 -10.54 1.68 3.03
CA PRO A 221 -10.14 3.02 2.57
C PRO A 221 -11.20 4.08 2.86
N ASN A 222 -12.46 3.79 2.55
CA ASN A 222 -13.57 4.72 2.80
C ASN A 222 -13.83 4.94 4.29
N SER A 223 -13.76 3.88 5.11
CA SER A 223 -13.93 3.97 6.56
C SER A 223 -12.81 4.79 7.22
N LEU A 224 -11.59 4.70 6.74
CA LEU A 224 -10.47 5.50 7.22
C LEU A 224 -10.66 6.99 6.83
N LYS A 225 -10.98 7.26 5.57
CA LYS A 225 -11.25 8.62 5.08
C LYS A 225 -12.42 9.30 5.82
N SER A 226 -13.46 8.55 6.18
CA SER A 226 -14.60 9.10 6.94
C SER A 226 -14.26 9.47 8.40
N ARG A 227 -13.11 9.05 8.93
CA ARG A 227 -12.63 9.48 10.26
C ARG A 227 -12.03 10.89 10.26
N VAL A 228 -11.63 11.38 9.08
CA VAL A 228 -11.19 12.77 8.91
C VAL A 228 -12.43 13.65 8.78
N SER A 229 -12.42 14.79 9.46
CA SER A 229 -13.57 15.68 9.60
C SER A 229 -14.05 16.27 8.26
N GLY A 230 -14.93 15.57 7.54
CA GLY A 230 -15.69 16.12 6.42
C GLY A 230 -14.91 16.49 5.15
N ASP A 231 -15.66 16.89 4.13
CA ASP A 231 -15.10 17.37 2.86
C ASP A 231 -14.52 18.77 3.03
N GLY A 232 -13.32 19.00 2.51
CA GLY A 232 -12.74 20.34 2.39
C GLY A 232 -13.39 21.10 1.23
N VAL A 233 -13.80 22.32 1.47
CA VAL A 233 -14.36 23.21 0.46
C VAL A 233 -13.51 24.45 0.36
N GLU A 234 -13.20 24.83 -0.87
CA GLU A 234 -12.49 26.07 -1.19
C GLU A 234 -13.33 26.85 -2.21
N ILE A 235 -13.66 28.10 -1.89
CA ILE A 235 -14.36 29.01 -2.78
C ILE A 235 -13.55 30.28 -3.01
N GLY A 236 -13.44 30.69 -4.27
CA GLY A 236 -12.91 32.00 -4.66
C GLY A 236 -14.05 33.02 -4.71
N VAL A 237 -13.84 34.18 -4.11
CA VAL A 237 -14.76 35.32 -4.12
C VAL A 237 -13.98 36.61 -4.26
N PRO A 238 -14.59 37.74 -4.67
CA PRO A 238 -13.91 39.04 -4.64
C PRO A 238 -13.35 39.36 -3.25
N ALA A 239 -12.18 39.98 -3.19
CA ALA A 239 -11.46 40.21 -1.93
C ALA A 239 -12.30 41.00 -0.89
N GLU A 240 -13.13 41.94 -1.35
CA GLU A 240 -14.07 42.68 -0.51
C GLU A 240 -15.19 41.84 0.09
N SER A 241 -15.47 40.66 -0.52
CA SER A 241 -16.57 39.77 -0.10
C SER A 241 -16.09 38.59 0.77
N VAL A 242 -14.78 38.40 0.97
CA VAL A 242 -14.21 37.24 1.68
C VAL A 242 -14.77 37.09 3.09
N ALA A 243 -14.87 38.21 3.85
CA ALA A 243 -15.38 38.16 5.22
C ALA A 243 -16.86 37.75 5.27
N ALA A 244 -17.69 38.26 4.35
CA ALA A 244 -19.10 37.91 4.27
C ALA A 244 -19.31 36.48 3.81
N ALA A 245 -18.52 36.01 2.83
CA ALA A 245 -18.56 34.63 2.36
C ALA A 245 -18.12 33.64 3.46
N ALA A 246 -17.12 33.99 4.26
CA ALA A 246 -16.69 33.17 5.39
C ALA A 246 -17.77 33.06 6.49
N GLU A 247 -18.50 34.15 6.75
CA GLU A 247 -19.64 34.13 7.69
C GLU A 247 -20.77 33.23 7.17
N ILE A 248 -21.08 33.31 5.89
CA ILE A 248 -22.08 32.43 5.24
C ILE A 248 -21.61 30.97 5.33
N ALA A 249 -20.36 30.66 4.97
CA ALA A 249 -19.80 29.32 5.06
C ALA A 249 -19.86 28.76 6.50
N GLY A 250 -19.55 29.59 7.50
CA GLY A 250 -19.62 29.21 8.91
C GLY A 250 -21.02 28.91 9.46
N ARG A 251 -22.09 29.32 8.75
CA ARG A 251 -23.48 29.03 9.11
C ARG A 251 -24.00 27.71 8.52
N LEU A 252 -23.29 27.09 7.60
CA LEU A 252 -23.66 25.79 7.05
C LEU A 252 -23.64 24.72 8.13
N GLU A 253 -24.55 23.78 8.05
CA GLU A 253 -24.65 22.69 9.03
C GLU A 253 -23.35 21.88 9.11
N GLY A 254 -22.75 21.86 10.30
CA GLY A 254 -21.51 21.15 10.57
C GLY A 254 -20.25 21.79 9.97
N ALA A 255 -20.34 23.02 9.47
CA ALA A 255 -19.16 23.75 8.99
C ALA A 255 -18.18 24.04 10.13
N HIS A 256 -16.88 23.82 9.89
CA HIS A 256 -15.81 24.08 10.83
C HIS A 256 -14.50 24.41 10.08
N GLU A 257 -13.45 24.84 10.82
CA GLU A 257 -12.16 25.21 10.24
C GLU A 257 -12.24 26.28 9.13
N VAL A 258 -13.14 27.27 9.30
CA VAL A 258 -13.29 28.36 8.33
C VAL A 258 -12.07 29.26 8.37
N THR A 259 -11.36 29.38 7.25
CA THR A 259 -10.15 30.22 7.09
C THR A 259 -10.27 31.08 5.85
N CYS A 260 -9.73 32.31 5.93
CA CYS A 260 -9.73 33.28 4.85
C CYS A 260 -8.31 33.49 4.33
N LEU A 261 -8.14 33.47 3.02
CA LEU A 261 -6.88 33.75 2.32
C LEU A 261 -7.18 34.70 1.16
N GLU A 262 -6.56 35.87 1.14
CA GLU A 262 -6.72 36.91 0.10
C GLU A 262 -8.11 37.00 -0.55
N ASP A 263 -8.39 36.17 -1.56
CA ASP A 263 -9.62 36.08 -2.34
C ASP A 263 -10.32 34.72 -2.18
N THR A 264 -9.95 33.93 -1.18
CA THR A 264 -10.39 32.54 -1.03
C THR A 264 -10.91 32.29 0.39
N VAL A 265 -12.02 31.57 0.50
CA VAL A 265 -12.51 31.02 1.77
C VAL A 265 -12.41 29.50 1.73
N ARG A 266 -11.73 28.92 2.74
CA ARG A 266 -11.61 27.48 2.96
C ARG A 266 -12.37 27.10 4.23
N PHE A 267 -13.08 26.00 4.17
CA PHE A 267 -13.81 25.45 5.31
C PHE A 267 -14.03 23.93 5.13
N ARG A 268 -14.43 23.26 6.19
CA ARG A 268 -14.83 21.84 6.13
C ARG A 268 -16.33 21.68 6.43
N VAL A 269 -16.95 20.71 5.77
CA VAL A 269 -18.35 20.33 5.98
C VAL A 269 -18.48 18.80 5.98
N PRO A 270 -19.43 18.24 6.74
CA PRO A 270 -19.63 16.78 6.79
C PRO A 270 -19.84 16.14 5.41
N ARG A 271 -20.50 16.84 4.50
CA ARG A 271 -20.80 16.39 3.13
C ARG A 271 -20.86 17.58 2.18
N GLY A 272 -19.85 17.69 1.32
CA GLY A 272 -19.76 18.77 0.33
C GLY A 272 -20.91 18.75 -0.67
N ASP A 273 -21.35 17.56 -1.11
CA ASP A 273 -22.44 17.40 -2.08
C ASP A 273 -23.79 17.97 -1.60
N THR A 274 -24.06 17.94 -0.30
CA THR A 274 -25.28 18.52 0.30
C THR A 274 -25.10 19.98 0.72
N ALA A 275 -23.92 20.38 1.16
CA ALA A 275 -23.63 21.74 1.60
C ALA A 275 -23.51 22.74 0.44
N MET A 276 -23.03 22.30 -0.75
CA MET A 276 -22.81 23.19 -1.90
C MET A 276 -24.06 23.87 -2.42
N PRO A 277 -25.21 23.19 -2.64
CA PRO A 277 -26.43 23.88 -3.09
C PRO A 277 -26.93 24.92 -2.09
N GLU A 278 -26.69 24.73 -0.80
CA GLU A 278 -27.11 25.70 0.24
C GLU A 278 -26.17 26.89 0.23
N LEU A 279 -24.84 26.65 0.17
CA LEU A 279 -23.83 27.71 0.05
C LEU A 279 -24.06 28.60 -1.16
N LEU A 280 -24.28 28.00 -2.33
CA LEU A 280 -24.54 28.76 -3.58
C LEU A 280 -25.75 29.65 -3.47
N ARG A 281 -26.86 29.16 -2.92
CA ARG A 281 -28.07 29.97 -2.69
C ARG A 281 -27.83 31.10 -1.71
N ALA A 282 -27.06 30.87 -0.65
CA ALA A 282 -26.76 31.87 0.35
C ALA A 282 -25.82 32.98 -0.18
N LEU A 283 -24.83 32.62 -1.01
CA LEU A 283 -23.96 33.59 -1.68
C LEU A 283 -24.70 34.43 -2.70
N ASP A 284 -25.60 33.81 -3.52
CA ASP A 284 -26.45 34.51 -4.49
C ASP A 284 -27.39 35.48 -3.79
N ALA A 285 -28.03 35.06 -2.71
CA ALA A 285 -28.90 35.92 -1.91
C ALA A 285 -28.19 37.12 -1.27
N ALA A 286 -26.87 37.03 -1.06
CA ALA A 286 -26.02 38.09 -0.55
C ALA A 286 -25.32 38.91 -1.67
N ASP A 287 -25.66 38.67 -2.94
CA ASP A 287 -25.05 39.30 -4.13
C ASP A 287 -23.51 39.13 -4.18
N ILE A 288 -23.00 37.98 -3.69
CA ILE A 288 -21.60 37.63 -3.70
C ILE A 288 -21.31 36.71 -4.89
N GLY A 289 -20.61 37.26 -5.89
CA GLY A 289 -20.18 36.50 -7.06
C GLY A 289 -19.06 35.52 -6.69
N MET A 290 -19.21 34.24 -7.05
CA MET A 290 -18.17 33.22 -6.87
C MET A 290 -17.30 33.13 -8.10
N THR A 291 -15.96 33.15 -7.97
CA THR A 291 -14.98 33.08 -9.06
C THR A 291 -14.48 31.66 -9.28
N ALA A 292 -14.38 30.86 -8.23
CA ALA A 292 -13.92 29.47 -8.26
C ALA A 292 -14.58 28.64 -7.15
N MET A 293 -14.67 27.32 -7.36
CA MET A 293 -15.10 26.38 -6.34
C MET A 293 -14.38 25.06 -6.50
N GLN A 294 -13.88 24.53 -5.41
CA GLN A 294 -13.30 23.20 -5.33
C GLN A 294 -13.83 22.46 -4.11
N VAL A 295 -14.14 21.18 -4.27
CA VAL A 295 -14.51 20.30 -3.17
C VAL A 295 -13.50 19.17 -3.12
N HIS A 296 -12.76 19.11 -2.02
CA HIS A 296 -11.75 18.10 -1.76
C HIS A 296 -12.32 17.05 -0.82
N ARG A 297 -12.52 15.84 -1.31
CA ARG A 297 -12.84 14.71 -0.45
C ARG A 297 -11.61 14.30 0.34
N PRO A 298 -11.77 13.87 1.61
CA PRO A 298 -10.65 13.39 2.40
C PRO A 298 -9.88 12.29 1.69
N THR A 299 -8.57 12.39 1.75
CA THR A 299 -7.63 11.40 1.20
C THR A 299 -7.03 10.55 2.31
N LEU A 300 -6.34 9.48 1.97
CA LEU A 300 -5.58 8.73 2.96
C LEU A 300 -4.38 9.53 3.52
N ASP A 301 -3.91 10.55 2.82
CA ASP A 301 -2.87 11.47 3.34
C ASP A 301 -3.42 12.33 4.48
N ASP A 302 -4.66 12.84 4.35
CA ASP A 302 -5.35 13.53 5.43
C ASP A 302 -5.56 12.63 6.65
N VAL A 303 -5.87 11.35 6.42
CA VAL A 303 -5.97 10.35 7.49
C VAL A 303 -4.64 10.18 8.20
N PHE A 304 -3.56 9.99 7.46
CA PHE A 304 -2.23 9.81 8.02
C PHE A 304 -1.78 11.06 8.82
N LEU A 305 -1.98 12.25 8.25
CA LEU A 305 -1.70 13.52 8.91
C LEU A 305 -2.46 13.67 10.22
N THR A 306 -3.76 13.35 10.22
CA THR A 306 -4.60 13.44 11.43
C THR A 306 -4.15 12.48 12.53
N LEU A 307 -3.71 11.27 12.16
CA LEU A 307 -3.30 10.24 13.11
C LEU A 307 -1.88 10.44 13.66
N THR A 308 -0.97 11.00 12.86
CA THR A 308 0.47 11.05 13.20
C THR A 308 1.00 12.46 13.39
N GLY A 309 0.22 13.49 13.03
CA GLY A 309 0.61 14.91 13.09
C GLY A 309 1.59 15.33 11.98
N ARG A 310 1.80 14.50 10.96
CA ARG A 310 2.71 14.75 9.82
C ARG A 310 2.19 14.07 8.56
N THR A 311 2.54 14.59 7.39
CA THR A 311 2.23 13.89 6.14
C THR A 311 3.14 12.69 5.95
N LEU A 312 2.73 11.77 5.07
CA LEU A 312 3.53 10.58 4.75
C LEU A 312 4.86 10.99 4.10
N ARG A 313 4.87 12.07 3.30
CA ARG A 313 6.07 12.66 2.69
C ARG A 313 7.05 13.20 3.73
N ASP A 314 6.57 13.99 4.71
CA ASP A 314 7.42 14.52 5.80
C ASP A 314 8.06 13.39 6.62
N ALA A 315 7.33 12.28 6.78
CA ALA A 315 7.83 11.10 7.48
C ALA A 315 8.96 10.39 6.70
N GLU A 316 8.89 10.39 5.38
CA GLU A 316 9.91 9.79 4.49
C GLU A 316 11.19 10.62 4.44
N GLU A 317 11.10 11.95 4.36
CA GLU A 317 12.25 12.85 4.35
C GLU A 317 13.11 12.70 5.61
N ARG A 318 12.48 12.63 6.78
CA ARG A 318 13.19 12.40 8.06
C ARG A 318 13.90 11.05 8.14
N THR A 319 13.35 10.05 7.48
CA THR A 319 13.95 8.71 7.46
C THR A 319 15.12 8.66 6.47
N GLY A 320 15.04 9.39 5.36
CA GLY A 320 16.14 9.57 4.39
C GLY A 320 17.37 10.25 5.00
N GLU A 321 17.19 11.29 5.80
CA GLU A 321 18.29 11.98 6.51
C GLU A 321 18.96 11.12 7.60
N ALA A 322 18.22 10.16 8.18
CA ALA A 322 18.77 9.23 9.18
C ALA A 322 19.45 7.98 8.58
N ALA A 323 19.32 7.74 7.28
CA ALA A 323 19.77 6.52 6.60
C ALA A 323 21.09 6.63 5.83
N GLU A 324 21.78 7.77 5.82
CA GLU A 324 23.17 7.87 5.34
C GLU A 324 24.14 7.89 6.53
N PRO A 325 25.14 7.02 6.68
CA PRO A 325 25.63 5.94 5.80
C PRO A 325 25.71 4.56 6.48
N GLU A 326 25.23 3.47 5.95
CA GLU A 326 25.68 2.08 6.36
C GLU A 326 25.18 0.93 5.43
N GLU A 327 24.97 1.17 4.14
CA GLU A 327 24.61 0.06 3.23
C GLU A 327 25.80 -0.65 2.54
N ALA A 328 27.04 -0.41 2.99
CA ALA A 328 28.26 -0.94 2.33
C ALA A 328 28.96 -2.08 3.06
N ALA A 329 28.29 -2.89 3.89
CA ALA A 329 28.98 -3.95 4.62
C ALA A 329 28.13 -5.18 4.93
N HIS A 330 27.49 -5.80 3.95
CA HIS A 330 27.02 -7.20 4.10
C HIS A 330 26.77 -7.86 2.74
N VAL A 331 27.86 -8.08 1.99
CA VAL A 331 28.03 -9.19 1.07
C VAL A 331 29.38 -9.83 1.39
N ALA A 332 29.36 -10.84 2.21
CA ALA A 332 30.40 -11.87 2.33
C ALA A 332 29.72 -13.13 2.85
#